data_eb1e8e8793467a5dd588218150751359
#
_entry.id   eb1e8e8793467a5dd588218150751359
#
_cell.length_a   1.000
_cell.length_b   1.000
_cell.length_c   1.000
_cell.angle_alpha   90.00
_cell.angle_beta   90.00
_cell.angle_gamma   90.00
#
_symmetry.space_group_name_H-M   'P 1'
#
loop_
_entity.id
_entity.type
_entity.pdbx_description
1 polymer ?
#
loop_
_entity_poly.entity_id
_entity_poly.type
_entity_poly.pdbx_seq_one_letter_code
_entity_poly.pdbx_strand_id
1 'polypeptide(L)'
;MRWSVLILMCVMQSAVLAQDSLTIVSYNVENLFDCEHDTLKNDSSFLPHGLHHWNYHHYQTKLNRIAQVLVNISGWESAALVGLCEVENKRCLRDLCYRLRRFHYQYVHYESDD
;
A
#
# COMPACT_ATOMS: atom_id res chain seq x y z
N MET A 1 -0.89 49.57 26.31
CA MET A 1 -1.80 48.56 26.84
C MET A 1 -2.71 47.92 25.76
N ARG A 2 -3.36 48.68 24.90
CA ARG A 2 -4.28 48.12 23.88
C ARG A 2 -3.59 47.21 22.83
N TRP A 3 -2.35 47.46 22.49
CA TRP A 3 -1.56 46.69 21.53
C TRP A 3 -1.06 45.35 22.10
N SER A 4 -0.76 45.30 23.38
CA SER A 4 -0.30 44.09 24.07
C SER A 4 -1.38 43.02 24.16
N VAL A 5 -2.64 43.42 24.27
CA VAL A 5 -3.80 42.54 24.32
C VAL A 5 -4.08 41.91 22.93
N LEU A 6 -3.89 42.72 21.86
CA LEU A 6 -4.05 42.22 20.47
C LEU A 6 -2.98 41.18 20.10
N ILE A 7 -1.73 41.38 20.50
CA ILE A 7 -0.62 40.45 20.30
C ILE A 7 -0.89 39.13 21.05
N LEU A 8 -1.37 39.23 22.29
CA LEU A 8 -1.71 38.07 23.11
C LEU A 8 -2.88 37.25 22.50
N MET A 9 -3.89 37.93 21.95
CA MET A 9 -4.99 37.27 21.26
C MET A 9 -4.55 36.57 19.96
N CYS A 10 -3.62 37.17 19.20
CA CYS A 10 -3.06 36.50 18.00
C CYS A 10 -2.21 35.27 18.34
N VAL A 11 -1.49 35.30 19.46
CA VAL A 11 -0.69 34.14 19.90
C VAL A 11 -1.57 33.00 20.41
N MET A 12 -2.72 33.30 21.00
CA MET A 12 -3.65 32.26 21.46
C MET A 12 -4.45 31.58 20.32
N GLN A 13 -4.54 32.19 19.15
CA GLN A 13 -5.21 31.60 17.99
C GLN A 13 -4.32 30.62 17.19
N SER A 14 -3.04 30.54 17.46
CA SER A 14 -2.10 29.63 16.83
C SER A 14 -1.99 28.25 17.51
N ALA A 15 -2.79 27.98 18.54
CA ALA A 15 -3.01 26.61 18.99
C ALA A 15 -3.98 25.89 18.03
N VAL A 16 -3.61 25.81 16.76
CA VAL A 16 -4.20 24.84 15.85
C VAL A 16 -3.83 23.47 16.43
N LEU A 17 -4.80 22.80 17.01
CA LEU A 17 -4.65 21.40 17.36
C LEU A 17 -4.35 20.68 16.07
N ALA A 18 -3.10 20.34 15.83
CA ALA A 18 -2.70 19.41 14.78
C ALA A 18 -3.39 18.10 15.14
N GLN A 19 -4.48 17.80 14.46
CA GLN A 19 -5.17 16.53 14.62
C GLN A 19 -4.34 15.51 13.85
N ASP A 20 -3.57 14.70 14.57
CA ASP A 20 -2.85 13.57 14.01
C ASP A 20 -3.90 12.60 13.42
N SER A 21 -3.96 12.53 12.11
CA SER A 21 -4.82 11.57 11.42
C SER A 21 -4.03 10.30 11.13
N LEU A 22 -4.59 9.15 11.47
CA LEU A 22 -4.01 7.85 11.18
C LEU A 22 -4.76 7.23 9.98
N THR A 23 -4.07 7.02 8.87
CA THR A 23 -4.65 6.36 7.71
C THR A 23 -4.40 4.86 7.77
N ILE A 24 -5.48 4.08 7.72
CA ILE A 24 -5.45 2.62 7.60
C ILE A 24 -6.13 2.24 6.30
N VAL A 25 -5.48 1.41 5.49
CA VAL A 25 -5.99 0.94 4.20
C VAL A 25 -6.27 -0.56 4.26
N SER A 26 -7.44 -0.97 3.77
CA SER A 26 -7.77 -2.36 3.47
C SER A 26 -8.08 -2.45 1.97
N TYR A 27 -7.34 -3.28 1.25
CA TYR A 27 -7.43 -3.35 -0.21
C TYR A 27 -7.31 -4.78 -0.73
N ASN A 28 -8.35 -5.24 -1.45
CA ASN A 28 -8.27 -6.46 -2.23
C ASN A 28 -7.60 -6.14 -3.58
N VAL A 29 -6.44 -6.74 -3.82
CA VAL A 29 -5.66 -6.51 -5.05
C VAL A 29 -6.05 -7.40 -6.22
N GLU A 30 -7.07 -8.24 -6.05
CA GLU A 30 -7.62 -9.11 -7.11
C GLU A 30 -6.55 -10.01 -7.73
N ASN A 31 -6.08 -10.98 -6.98
CA ASN A 31 -5.12 -11.99 -7.44
C ASN A 31 -3.78 -11.41 -7.90
N LEU A 32 -2.99 -10.90 -6.98
CA LEU A 32 -1.60 -10.54 -7.26
C LEU A 32 -0.73 -11.79 -7.26
N PHE A 33 -0.55 -12.39 -8.44
CA PHE A 33 0.31 -13.53 -8.67
C PHE A 33 1.64 -13.08 -9.29
N ASP A 34 2.74 -13.74 -8.92
CA ASP A 34 3.98 -13.64 -9.69
C ASP A 34 3.88 -14.45 -11.00
N CYS A 35 4.97 -14.61 -11.74
CA CYS A 35 4.98 -15.31 -13.01
C CYS A 35 5.59 -16.72 -12.89
N GLU A 36 5.87 -17.18 -11.67
CA GLU A 36 6.51 -18.46 -11.40
C GLU A 36 5.44 -19.47 -10.95
N HIS A 37 5.52 -20.68 -11.48
CA HIS A 37 4.60 -21.74 -11.11
C HIS A 37 4.87 -22.23 -9.69
N ASP A 38 3.87 -22.15 -8.82
CA ASP A 38 3.89 -22.80 -7.51
C ASP A 38 3.27 -24.20 -7.64
N THR A 39 4.08 -25.24 -7.50
CA THR A 39 3.63 -26.63 -7.60
C THR A 39 2.65 -27.04 -6.52
N LEU A 40 2.52 -26.28 -5.46
CA LEU A 40 1.61 -26.53 -4.34
C LEU A 40 0.25 -25.83 -4.51
N LYS A 41 0.12 -24.95 -5.51
CA LYS A 41 -1.09 -24.14 -5.74
C LYS A 41 -1.60 -24.31 -7.17
N ASN A 42 -2.89 -24.13 -7.36
CA ASN A 42 -3.50 -24.13 -8.69
C ASN A 42 -3.45 -22.73 -9.31
N ASP A 43 -2.25 -22.30 -9.67
CA ASP A 43 -1.94 -20.99 -10.29
C ASP A 43 -1.83 -21.05 -11.81
N SER A 44 -2.11 -22.19 -12.43
CA SER A 44 -1.90 -22.46 -13.87
C SER A 44 -2.52 -21.41 -14.79
N SER A 45 -3.64 -20.79 -14.40
CA SER A 45 -4.31 -19.74 -15.18
C SER A 45 -3.52 -18.43 -15.22
N PHE A 46 -2.65 -18.21 -14.25
CA PHE A 46 -1.84 -16.99 -14.09
C PHE A 46 -0.39 -17.19 -14.55
N LEU A 47 -0.14 -18.19 -15.35
CA LEU A 47 1.16 -18.40 -15.99
C LEU A 47 1.18 -17.83 -17.40
N PRO A 48 2.34 -17.63 -18.04
CA PRO A 48 2.45 -17.10 -19.40
C PRO A 48 1.69 -17.92 -20.45
N HIS A 49 1.55 -19.22 -20.23
CA HIS A 49 0.79 -20.14 -21.08
C HIS A 49 -0.63 -20.44 -20.57
N GLY A 50 -1.03 -19.84 -19.44
CA GLY A 50 -2.35 -20.00 -18.87
C GLY A 50 -3.42 -19.13 -19.52
N LEU A 51 -4.67 -19.25 -19.06
CA LEU A 51 -5.83 -18.53 -19.61
C LEU A 51 -5.67 -17.00 -19.59
N HIS A 52 -4.99 -16.46 -18.58
CA HIS A 52 -4.79 -15.02 -18.44
C HIS A 52 -3.52 -14.52 -19.13
N HIS A 53 -2.73 -15.38 -19.76
CA HIS A 53 -1.45 -15.05 -20.38
C HIS A 53 -0.59 -14.18 -19.47
N TRP A 54 -0.56 -14.55 -18.19
CA TRP A 54 0.09 -13.77 -17.13
C TRP A 54 1.61 -13.83 -17.29
N ASN A 55 2.21 -12.71 -17.59
CA ASN A 55 3.63 -12.60 -17.84
C ASN A 55 4.26 -11.51 -16.96
N TYR A 56 5.58 -11.44 -16.99
CA TYR A 56 6.33 -10.47 -16.19
C TYR A 56 5.89 -9.01 -16.43
N HIS A 57 5.53 -8.65 -17.65
CA HIS A 57 5.04 -7.29 -17.96
C HIS A 57 3.71 -7.00 -17.26
N HIS A 58 2.77 -7.93 -17.31
CA HIS A 58 1.49 -7.81 -16.62
C HIS A 58 1.68 -7.71 -15.10
N TYR A 59 2.54 -8.55 -14.54
CA TYR A 59 2.89 -8.52 -13.12
C TYR A 59 3.46 -7.16 -12.71
N GLN A 60 4.46 -6.65 -13.43
CA GLN A 60 5.08 -5.34 -13.15
C GLN A 60 4.06 -4.20 -13.29
N THR A 61 3.20 -4.24 -14.30
CA THR A 61 2.13 -3.25 -14.51
C THR A 61 1.15 -3.26 -13.35
N LYS A 62 0.75 -4.43 -12.88
CA LYS A 62 -0.17 -4.57 -11.75
C LYS A 62 0.45 -4.05 -10.46
N LEU A 63 1.70 -4.40 -10.16
CA LEU A 63 2.43 -3.85 -9.01
C LEU A 63 2.49 -2.32 -9.03
N ASN A 64 2.76 -1.73 -10.20
CA ASN A 64 2.81 -0.28 -10.35
C ASN A 64 1.44 0.37 -10.08
N ARG A 65 0.35 -0.23 -10.58
CA ARG A 65 -1.01 0.26 -10.36
C ARG A 65 -1.40 0.19 -8.89
N ILE A 66 -1.11 -0.92 -8.21
CA ILE A 66 -1.36 -1.06 -6.77
C ILE A 66 -0.57 0.01 -6.00
N ALA A 67 0.71 0.18 -6.31
CA ALA A 67 1.53 1.21 -5.67
C ALA A 67 0.97 2.63 -5.90
N GLN A 68 0.51 2.95 -7.10
CA GLN A 68 -0.14 4.24 -7.41
C GLN A 68 -1.42 4.46 -6.60
N VAL A 69 -2.26 3.44 -6.46
CA VAL A 69 -3.47 3.51 -5.63
C VAL A 69 -3.10 3.83 -4.18
N LEU A 70 -2.14 3.11 -3.61
CA LEU A 70 -1.71 3.32 -2.23
C LEU A 70 -1.09 4.70 -2.01
N VAL A 71 -0.29 5.19 -2.95
CA VAL A 71 0.27 6.55 -2.90
C VAL A 71 -0.83 7.61 -2.98
N ASN A 72 -1.83 7.43 -3.86
CA ASN A 72 -2.92 8.39 -4.02
C ASN A 72 -3.83 8.44 -2.79
N ILE A 73 -4.09 7.31 -2.14
CA ILE A 73 -4.87 7.25 -0.89
C ILE A 73 -4.12 7.93 0.24
N SER A 74 -2.82 7.69 0.34
CA SER A 74 -1.97 8.17 1.44
C SER A 74 -1.59 9.65 1.30
N GLY A 75 -1.61 10.20 0.09
CA GLY A 75 -1.16 11.55 -0.19
C GLY A 75 0.35 11.74 0.10
N TRP A 76 0.68 12.77 0.87
CA TRP A 76 2.06 13.09 1.25
C TRP A 76 2.59 12.21 2.38
N GLU A 77 1.69 11.75 3.25
CA GLU A 77 1.99 10.88 4.37
C GLU A 77 1.68 9.43 3.99
N SER A 78 2.49 8.50 4.46
CA SER A 78 2.20 7.07 4.25
C SER A 78 1.01 6.63 5.10
N ALA A 79 0.21 5.68 4.62
CA ALA A 79 -0.72 4.98 5.48
C ALA A 79 0.06 4.26 6.60
N ALA A 80 -0.44 4.33 7.83
CA ALA A 80 0.20 3.70 8.97
C ALA A 80 0.14 2.18 8.91
N LEU A 81 -0.94 1.67 8.33
CA LEU A 81 -1.16 0.24 8.12
C LEU A 81 -1.85 0.01 6.77
N VAL A 82 -1.38 -0.98 6.03
CA VAL A 82 -1.98 -1.44 4.79
C VAL A 82 -2.23 -2.94 4.87
N GLY A 83 -3.50 -3.33 4.88
CA GLY A 83 -3.94 -4.73 4.75
C GLY A 83 -4.27 -5.03 3.29
N LEU A 84 -3.66 -6.09 2.74
CA LEU A 84 -3.90 -6.54 1.39
C LEU A 84 -4.48 -7.95 1.40
N CYS A 85 -5.47 -8.21 0.53
CA CYS A 85 -6.02 -9.53 0.29
C CYS A 85 -5.68 -10.00 -1.13
N GLU A 86 -5.66 -11.31 -1.31
CA GLU A 86 -5.37 -11.98 -2.59
C GLU A 86 -3.96 -11.70 -3.12
N VAL A 87 -2.98 -11.72 -2.22
CA VAL A 87 -1.56 -11.70 -2.55
C VAL A 87 -1.03 -13.12 -2.47
N GLU A 88 -0.46 -13.64 -3.55
CA GLU A 88 -0.04 -15.03 -3.66
C GLU A 88 1.02 -15.42 -2.63
N ASN A 89 2.07 -14.60 -2.51
CA ASN A 89 3.23 -14.97 -1.72
C ASN A 89 4.02 -13.76 -1.20
N LYS A 90 4.99 -14.07 -0.35
CA LYS A 90 5.89 -13.08 0.25
C LYS A 90 6.72 -12.30 -0.77
N ARG A 91 7.02 -12.90 -1.93
CA ARG A 91 7.77 -12.24 -3.02
C ARG A 91 6.97 -11.07 -3.59
N CYS A 92 5.67 -11.27 -3.84
CA CYS A 92 4.77 -10.21 -4.31
C CYS A 92 4.77 -9.01 -3.35
N LEU A 93 4.72 -9.26 -2.04
CA LEU A 93 4.79 -8.20 -1.02
C LEU A 93 6.13 -7.47 -1.04
N ARG A 94 7.24 -8.21 -1.13
CA ARG A 94 8.58 -7.62 -1.23
C ARG A 94 8.68 -6.70 -2.44
N ASP A 95 8.23 -7.15 -3.60
CA ASP A 95 8.30 -6.42 -4.85
C ASP A 95 7.40 -5.17 -4.82
N LEU A 96 6.24 -5.23 -4.16
CA LEU A 96 5.39 -4.09 -3.91
C LEU A 96 6.05 -3.09 -2.94
N CYS A 97 6.61 -3.55 -1.83
CA CYS A 97 7.32 -2.70 -0.87
C CYS A 97 8.52 -2.00 -1.51
N TYR A 98 9.19 -2.64 -2.46
CA TYR A 98 10.28 -2.00 -3.22
C TYR A 98 9.78 -0.79 -4.02
N ARG A 99 8.57 -0.85 -4.59
CA ARG A 99 7.96 0.31 -5.27
C ARG A 99 7.56 1.42 -4.31
N LEU A 100 7.19 1.05 -3.09
CA LEU A 100 6.80 1.95 -2.01
C LEU A 100 7.97 2.26 -1.05
N ARG A 101 9.22 2.02 -1.46
CA ARG A 101 10.41 2.10 -0.60
C ARG A 101 10.59 3.43 0.13
N ARG A 102 10.08 4.51 -0.43
CA ARG A 102 10.11 5.84 0.22
C ARG A 102 9.31 5.88 1.54
N PHE A 103 8.35 4.97 1.73
CA PHE A 103 7.51 4.87 2.91
C PHE A 103 8.06 3.91 3.97
N HIS A 104 9.11 3.14 3.65
CA HIS A 104 9.79 2.22 4.56
C HIS A 104 8.87 1.17 5.21
N TYR A 105 7.88 0.65 4.48
CA TYR A 105 7.00 -0.40 4.99
C TYR A 105 7.75 -1.68 5.34
N GLN A 106 7.37 -2.27 6.48
CA GLN A 106 7.65 -3.66 6.81
C GLN A 106 6.46 -4.51 6.36
N TYR A 107 6.67 -5.78 6.07
CA TYR A 107 5.61 -6.64 5.61
C TYR A 107 5.62 -8.01 6.28
N VAL A 108 4.42 -8.57 6.42
CA VAL A 108 4.19 -9.94 6.89
C VAL A 108 3.19 -10.58 5.92
N HIS A 109 3.44 -11.82 5.55
CA HIS A 109 2.55 -12.61 4.71
C HIS A 109 1.99 -13.78 5.50
N TYR A 110 0.68 -13.93 5.46
CA TYR A 110 -0.03 -15.07 6.04
C TYR A 110 -0.71 -15.84 4.91
N GLU A 111 -0.56 -17.15 4.94
CA GLU A 111 -1.35 -18.07 4.14
C GLU A 111 -2.44 -18.64 5.05
N SER A 112 -3.70 -18.70 4.55
CA SER A 112 -4.75 -19.42 5.25
C SER A 112 -4.55 -20.91 5.00
N ASP A 113 -4.64 -21.72 6.04
CA ASP A 113 -4.58 -23.20 5.98
C ASP A 113 -5.94 -23.79 5.57
N ASP A 114 -6.67 -23.18 4.62
CA ASP A 114 -7.99 -23.63 4.16
C ASP A 114 -7.88 -24.77 3.11
#